data_25aa81b2550dcdd731215e48a55fd0f2
#
_entry.id   25aa81b2550dcdd731215e48a55fd0f2
#
_cell.length_a   1.000
_cell.length_b   1.000
_cell.length_c   1.000
_cell.angle_alpha   90.00
_cell.angle_beta   90.00
_cell.angle_gamma   90.00
#
_symmetry.space_group_name_H-M   'P 1'
#
loop_
_entity.id
_entity.type
_entity.pdbx_description
1 polymer ?
#
loop_
_entity_poly.entity_id
_entity_poly.type
_entity_poly.pdbx_seq_one_letter_code
_entity_poly.pdbx_strand_id
1 'polypeptide(L)'
;VEDQEQVDKALSLKDQLPRLRSIVFDDPRGMWAYDDPILCSFESVMEAGRAFGKANPDFYAKEVAKGAAGDTAMIAYTSGTTGAPKGAMLTHRNMIATAEAFVEVNEIKAGDDWLSYLPMAWVGDAAFSLGMALVAKATANCPENPETVQRDLRELGPDAVLAPPRIWENMLTTMQVKTDDASPLKRRTFEHFRALAERCELKRSDGNALSIVERLGLAV
;
A
#
# COMPACT_ATOMS: atom_id res chain seq x y z
N VAL A 1 16.77 3.47 -6.66
CA VAL A 1 16.37 4.77 -6.09
C VAL A 1 15.32 5.41 -6.97
N GLU A 2 14.47 6.26 -6.40
CA GLU A 2 13.33 6.83 -7.13
C GLU A 2 13.76 8.03 -7.98
N ASP A 3 14.30 9.07 -7.38
CA ASP A 3 14.52 10.38 -7.97
C ASP A 3 15.94 10.92 -7.76
N GLN A 4 16.17 12.16 -8.23
CA GLN A 4 17.42 12.89 -8.11
C GLN A 4 17.92 13.00 -6.66
N GLU A 5 17.03 13.31 -5.70
CA GLU A 5 17.41 13.46 -4.30
C GLU A 5 18.01 12.16 -3.73
N GLN A 6 17.42 11.03 -4.10
CA GLN A 6 17.90 9.74 -3.67
C GLN A 6 19.20 9.31 -4.41
N VAL A 7 19.36 9.75 -5.65
CA VAL A 7 20.62 9.59 -6.39
C VAL A 7 21.75 10.34 -5.69
N ASP A 8 21.55 11.60 -5.32
CA ASP A 8 22.54 12.40 -4.59
C ASP A 8 22.97 11.74 -3.28
N LYS A 9 22.01 11.23 -2.53
CA LYS A 9 22.29 10.47 -1.29
C LYS A 9 23.11 9.22 -1.57
N ALA A 10 22.77 8.45 -2.60
CA ALA A 10 23.49 7.24 -2.95
C ALA A 10 24.91 7.53 -3.44
N LEU A 11 25.10 8.56 -4.26
CA LEU A 11 26.42 9.02 -4.72
C LEU A 11 27.29 9.51 -3.56
N SER A 12 26.74 10.23 -2.59
CA SER A 12 27.49 10.71 -1.42
C SER A 12 28.05 9.56 -0.55
N LEU A 13 27.47 8.37 -0.66
CA LEU A 13 27.89 7.17 0.06
C LEU A 13 28.77 6.23 -0.78
N LYS A 14 28.97 6.52 -2.07
CA LYS A 14 29.65 5.64 -3.02
C LYS A 14 31.01 5.14 -2.51
N ASP A 15 31.84 6.04 -1.98
CA ASP A 15 33.20 5.71 -1.50
C ASP A 15 33.18 4.84 -0.23
N GLN A 16 32.07 4.84 0.51
CA GLN A 16 31.87 4.03 1.72
C GLN A 16 31.29 2.65 1.38
N LEU A 17 30.85 2.43 0.14
CA LEU A 17 30.16 1.24 -0.32
C LEU A 17 30.98 0.52 -1.42
N PRO A 18 32.10 -0.15 -1.11
CA PRO A 18 32.99 -0.73 -2.10
C PRO A 18 32.39 -1.85 -2.96
N ARG A 19 31.21 -2.36 -2.57
CA ARG A 19 30.45 -3.36 -3.34
C ARG A 19 29.37 -2.76 -4.22
N LEU A 20 29.12 -1.44 -4.13
CA LEU A 20 28.15 -0.76 -4.98
C LEU A 20 28.66 -0.73 -6.42
N ARG A 21 27.90 -1.31 -7.36
CA ARG A 21 28.27 -1.42 -8.78
C ARG A 21 27.43 -0.54 -9.68
N SER A 22 26.16 -0.36 -9.34
CA SER A 22 25.21 0.43 -10.12
C SER A 22 24.17 1.05 -9.21
N ILE A 23 23.74 2.26 -9.57
CA ILE A 23 22.61 2.97 -8.97
C ILE A 23 21.56 3.09 -10.06
N VAL A 24 20.46 2.38 -9.92
CA VAL A 24 19.34 2.43 -10.87
C VAL A 24 18.35 3.48 -10.37
N PHE A 25 18.04 4.47 -11.21
CA PHE A 25 17.02 5.49 -10.92
C PHE A 25 15.81 5.31 -11.83
N ASP A 26 14.63 5.66 -11.31
CA ASP A 26 13.36 5.55 -12.03
C ASP A 26 12.98 6.89 -12.69
N ASP A 27 12.89 7.96 -11.92
CA ASP A 27 12.55 9.29 -12.44
C ASP A 27 13.76 9.97 -13.09
N PRO A 28 13.74 10.21 -14.42
CA PRO A 28 14.85 10.86 -15.14
C PRO A 28 14.89 12.38 -14.95
N ARG A 29 13.89 12.98 -14.30
CA ARG A 29 13.86 14.44 -14.09
C ARG A 29 15.02 14.89 -13.23
N GLY A 30 15.72 15.92 -13.64
CA GLY A 30 16.93 16.42 -12.97
C GLY A 30 18.21 15.63 -13.26
N MET A 31 18.15 14.49 -13.93
CA MET A 31 19.30 13.60 -14.14
C MET A 31 20.21 14.02 -15.33
N TRP A 32 19.83 15.01 -16.10
CA TRP A 32 20.53 15.45 -17.32
C TRP A 32 21.97 15.96 -17.10
N ALA A 33 22.31 16.36 -15.88
CA ALA A 33 23.65 16.88 -15.53
C ALA A 33 24.58 15.82 -14.89
N TYR A 34 24.12 14.58 -14.74
CA TYR A 34 24.89 13.53 -14.11
C TYR A 34 25.62 12.70 -15.14
N ASP A 35 26.94 12.50 -14.93
CA ASP A 35 27.82 11.73 -15.81
C ASP A 35 28.62 10.66 -15.02
N ASP A 36 28.01 10.10 -13.98
CA ASP A 36 28.67 9.03 -13.23
C ASP A 36 28.35 7.66 -13.87
N PRO A 37 29.38 6.87 -14.25
CA PRO A 37 29.20 5.61 -14.98
C PRO A 37 28.46 4.52 -14.19
N ILE A 38 28.28 4.66 -12.87
CA ILE A 38 27.48 3.71 -12.09
C ILE A 38 25.97 4.00 -12.15
N LEU A 39 25.59 5.15 -12.70
CA LEU A 39 24.18 5.52 -12.86
C LEU A 39 23.58 4.86 -14.10
N CYS A 40 22.43 4.29 -13.95
CA CYS A 40 21.63 3.79 -15.07
C CYS A 40 20.14 4.02 -14.82
N SER A 41 19.40 4.33 -15.88
CA SER A 41 17.93 4.46 -15.76
C SER A 41 17.27 3.09 -15.65
N PHE A 42 16.14 3.02 -14.98
CA PHE A 42 15.35 1.80 -14.91
C PHE A 42 14.94 1.31 -16.30
N GLU A 43 14.65 2.24 -17.21
CA GLU A 43 14.35 1.91 -18.60
C GLU A 43 15.50 1.18 -19.31
N SER A 44 16.73 1.65 -19.13
CA SER A 44 17.91 0.99 -19.71
C SER A 44 18.11 -0.44 -19.16
N VAL A 45 17.79 -0.65 -17.88
CA VAL A 45 17.81 -1.99 -17.26
C VAL A 45 16.73 -2.87 -17.85
N MET A 46 15.53 -2.35 -18.08
CA MET A 46 14.45 -3.09 -18.74
C MET A 46 14.82 -3.49 -20.16
N GLU A 47 15.45 -2.59 -20.94
CA GLU A 47 15.90 -2.90 -22.31
C GLU A 47 16.98 -3.99 -22.30
N ALA A 48 17.95 -3.89 -21.43
CA ALA A 48 18.97 -4.93 -21.24
C ALA A 48 18.33 -6.27 -20.85
N GLY A 49 17.33 -6.24 -19.95
CA GLY A 49 16.54 -7.40 -19.55
C GLY A 49 15.78 -8.04 -20.71
N ARG A 50 15.14 -7.23 -21.58
CA ARG A 50 14.45 -7.72 -22.78
C ARG A 50 15.42 -8.38 -23.76
N ALA A 51 16.60 -7.77 -23.98
CA ALA A 51 17.63 -8.34 -24.84
C ALA A 51 18.18 -9.66 -24.28
N PHE A 52 18.46 -9.71 -22.97
CA PHE A 52 18.88 -10.92 -22.28
C PHE A 52 17.83 -12.03 -22.36
N GLY A 53 16.55 -11.71 -22.12
CA GLY A 53 15.45 -12.67 -22.17
C GLY A 53 15.25 -13.28 -23.56
N LYS A 54 15.45 -12.50 -24.63
CA LYS A 54 15.45 -13.03 -26.03
C LYS A 54 16.57 -14.04 -26.26
N ALA A 55 17.75 -13.79 -25.71
CA ALA A 55 18.88 -14.71 -25.81
C ALA A 55 18.77 -15.93 -24.90
N ASN A 56 18.00 -15.84 -23.82
CA ASN A 56 17.87 -16.85 -22.77
C ASN A 56 16.39 -17.09 -22.38
N PRO A 57 15.55 -17.64 -23.28
CA PRO A 57 14.08 -17.69 -23.09
C PRO A 57 13.63 -18.46 -21.84
N ASP A 58 14.38 -19.47 -21.42
CA ASP A 58 14.04 -20.30 -20.24
C ASP A 58 14.63 -19.77 -18.93
N PHE A 59 15.46 -18.74 -18.97
CA PHE A 59 16.21 -18.27 -17.81
C PHE A 59 15.28 -17.88 -16.66
N TYR A 60 14.26 -17.05 -16.95
CA TYR A 60 13.31 -16.56 -15.94
C TYR A 60 12.59 -17.72 -15.24
N ALA A 61 12.03 -18.64 -16.02
CA ALA A 61 11.31 -19.78 -15.47
C ALA A 61 12.21 -20.69 -14.61
N LYS A 62 13.47 -20.89 -15.03
CA LYS A 62 14.46 -21.65 -14.27
C LYS A 62 14.84 -20.96 -12.94
N GLU A 63 14.97 -19.64 -12.95
CA GLU A 63 15.29 -18.89 -11.71
C GLU A 63 14.09 -18.89 -10.74
N VAL A 64 12.88 -18.67 -11.24
CA VAL A 64 11.64 -18.74 -10.42
C VAL A 64 11.50 -20.12 -9.77
N ALA A 65 11.80 -21.20 -10.49
CA ALA A 65 11.70 -22.57 -9.99
C ALA A 65 12.70 -22.89 -8.86
N LYS A 66 13.74 -22.09 -8.66
CA LYS A 66 14.70 -22.25 -7.55
C LYS A 66 14.18 -21.69 -6.24
N GLY A 67 13.21 -20.78 -6.27
CA GLY A 67 12.66 -20.14 -5.10
C GLY A 67 11.95 -21.11 -4.17
N ALA A 68 12.12 -20.93 -2.88
CA ALA A 68 11.48 -21.74 -1.86
C ALA A 68 10.69 -20.85 -0.88
N ALA A 69 9.64 -21.40 -0.30
CA ALA A 69 8.77 -20.68 0.66
C ALA A 69 9.54 -20.11 1.87
N GLY A 70 10.70 -20.70 2.20
CA GLY A 70 11.58 -20.27 3.29
C GLY A 70 12.57 -19.18 2.89
N ASP A 71 12.67 -18.82 1.60
CA ASP A 71 13.57 -17.78 1.16
C ASP A 71 13.08 -16.40 1.64
N THR A 72 14.03 -15.51 1.90
CA THR A 72 13.72 -14.14 2.32
C THR A 72 13.09 -13.37 1.16
N ALA A 73 11.83 -13.02 1.32
CA ALA A 73 11.08 -12.21 0.36
C ALA A 73 11.35 -10.71 0.55
N MET A 74 11.49 -10.27 1.79
CA MET A 74 11.61 -8.87 2.16
C MET A 74 12.45 -8.70 3.43
N ILE A 75 13.20 -7.60 3.51
CA ILE A 75 13.84 -7.14 4.75
C ILE A 75 13.19 -5.81 5.13
N ALA A 76 12.38 -5.83 6.19
CA ALA A 76 11.69 -4.65 6.70
C ALA A 76 12.49 -4.04 7.87
N TYR A 77 12.97 -2.81 7.70
CA TYR A 77 13.69 -2.11 8.75
C TYR A 77 12.73 -1.50 9.78
N THR A 78 13.01 -1.76 11.04
CA THR A 78 12.29 -1.16 12.19
C THR A 78 13.18 -0.15 12.89
N SER A 79 12.60 0.92 13.43
CA SER A 79 13.33 1.98 14.13
C SER A 79 14.05 1.52 15.41
N GLY A 80 13.80 0.29 15.86
CA GLY A 80 14.44 -0.30 17.05
C GLY A 80 14.33 0.62 18.30
N THR A 81 13.98 0.09 19.45
CA THR A 81 13.92 0.86 20.71
C THR A 81 15.30 1.18 21.28
N THR A 82 16.38 0.64 20.73
CA THR A 82 17.72 0.62 21.34
C THR A 82 18.84 1.14 20.44
N GLY A 83 18.57 1.92 19.39
CA GLY A 83 19.62 2.51 18.56
C GLY A 83 19.47 2.25 17.06
N ALA A 84 20.44 1.61 16.40
CA ALA A 84 20.45 1.41 14.96
C ALA A 84 19.23 0.59 14.46
N PRO A 85 18.68 0.93 13.28
CA PRO A 85 17.58 0.18 12.69
C PRO A 85 17.92 -1.30 12.52
N LYS A 86 16.94 -2.18 12.80
CA LYS A 86 17.08 -3.64 12.64
C LYS A 86 16.26 -4.11 11.45
N GLY A 87 16.87 -4.90 10.57
CA GLY A 87 16.20 -5.53 9.43
C GLY A 87 15.49 -6.82 9.84
N ALA A 88 14.17 -6.81 9.89
CA ALA A 88 13.37 -8.03 10.07
C ALA A 88 13.29 -8.78 8.73
N MET A 89 13.80 -10.00 8.69
CA MET A 89 13.74 -10.86 7.50
C MET A 89 12.39 -11.56 7.43
N LEU A 90 11.63 -11.29 6.39
CA LEU A 90 10.32 -11.88 6.13
C LEU A 90 10.44 -12.86 4.96
N THR A 91 10.03 -14.10 5.16
CA THR A 91 10.04 -15.13 4.11
C THR A 91 8.79 -15.02 3.23
N HIS A 92 8.83 -15.64 2.03
CA HIS A 92 7.63 -15.79 1.20
C HIS A 92 6.48 -16.43 1.98
N ARG A 93 6.78 -17.44 2.79
CA ARG A 93 5.78 -18.10 3.66
C ARG A 93 5.15 -17.12 4.65
N ASN A 94 5.94 -16.26 5.30
CA ASN A 94 5.39 -15.27 6.23
C ASN A 94 4.42 -14.31 5.53
N MET A 95 4.82 -13.80 4.36
CA MET A 95 3.98 -12.87 3.58
C MET A 95 2.67 -13.50 3.16
N ILE A 96 2.71 -14.71 2.58
CA ILE A 96 1.52 -15.42 2.11
C ILE A 96 0.60 -15.80 3.27
N ALA A 97 1.13 -16.40 4.35
CA ALA A 97 0.33 -16.77 5.50
C ALA A 97 -0.36 -15.58 6.18
N THR A 98 0.32 -14.41 6.22
CA THR A 98 -0.29 -13.18 6.73
C THR A 98 -1.43 -12.70 5.81
N ALA A 99 -1.24 -12.77 4.50
CA ALA A 99 -2.27 -12.41 3.54
C ALA A 99 -3.48 -13.36 3.59
N GLU A 100 -3.26 -14.68 3.71
CA GLU A 100 -4.31 -15.68 3.86
C GLU A 100 -5.16 -15.41 5.11
N ALA A 101 -4.51 -15.19 6.26
CA ALA A 101 -5.22 -14.87 7.50
C ALA A 101 -6.01 -13.55 7.40
N PHE A 102 -5.45 -12.53 6.74
CA PHE A 102 -6.13 -11.26 6.55
C PHE A 102 -7.34 -11.39 5.62
N VAL A 103 -7.21 -12.14 4.53
CA VAL A 103 -8.29 -12.42 3.58
C VAL A 103 -9.44 -13.17 4.28
N GLU A 104 -9.12 -14.18 5.09
CA GLU A 104 -10.11 -14.96 5.83
C GLU A 104 -10.87 -14.11 6.84
N VAL A 105 -10.15 -13.36 7.69
CA VAL A 105 -10.76 -12.54 8.76
C VAL A 105 -11.62 -11.40 8.21
N ASN A 106 -11.23 -10.81 7.09
CA ASN A 106 -11.94 -9.69 6.49
C ASN A 106 -12.89 -10.11 5.34
N GLU A 107 -13.05 -11.40 5.11
CA GLU A 107 -13.94 -11.96 4.07
C GLU A 107 -13.68 -11.40 2.67
N ILE A 108 -12.42 -11.09 2.33
CA ILE A 108 -12.03 -10.54 1.03
C ILE A 108 -12.27 -11.58 -0.06
N LYS A 109 -12.87 -11.15 -1.17
CA LYS A 109 -13.27 -12.02 -2.29
C LYS A 109 -12.48 -11.70 -3.56
N ALA A 110 -12.52 -12.65 -4.49
CA ALA A 110 -11.97 -12.42 -5.82
C ALA A 110 -12.74 -11.31 -6.54
N GLY A 111 -12.02 -10.33 -7.03
CA GLY A 111 -12.57 -9.16 -7.69
C GLY A 111 -12.89 -7.99 -6.79
N ASP A 112 -12.76 -8.13 -5.46
CA ASP A 112 -12.87 -6.99 -4.54
C ASP A 112 -11.79 -5.94 -4.85
N ASP A 113 -12.16 -4.68 -4.72
CA ASP A 113 -11.28 -3.54 -4.93
C ASP A 113 -10.60 -3.11 -3.63
N TRP A 114 -9.29 -2.96 -3.72
CA TRP A 114 -8.43 -2.48 -2.64
C TRP A 114 -7.70 -1.21 -3.05
N LEU A 115 -7.61 -0.20 -2.19
CA LEU A 115 -6.80 0.98 -2.44
C LEU A 115 -5.42 0.85 -1.77
N SER A 116 -4.38 0.67 -2.58
CA SER A 116 -2.97 0.61 -2.19
C SER A 116 -2.37 2.01 -2.30
N TYR A 117 -2.38 2.77 -1.21
CA TYR A 117 -1.92 4.16 -1.19
C TYR A 117 -0.77 4.40 -0.22
N LEU A 118 -0.44 3.43 0.58
CA LEU A 118 0.67 3.51 1.52
C LEU A 118 2.00 3.17 0.82
N PRO A 119 3.13 3.69 1.29
CA PRO A 119 4.42 3.35 0.69
C PRO A 119 4.71 1.85 0.75
N MET A 120 5.17 1.25 -0.35
CA MET A 120 5.57 -0.16 -0.41
C MET A 120 6.73 -0.50 0.56
N ALA A 121 7.49 0.49 0.99
CA ALA A 121 8.49 0.34 2.05
C ALA A 121 7.87 0.02 3.42
N TRP A 122 6.58 0.31 3.60
CA TRP A 122 5.84 -0.10 4.78
C TRP A 122 5.32 -1.52 4.60
N VAL A 123 5.78 -2.42 5.47
CA VAL A 123 5.47 -3.85 5.40
C VAL A 123 3.96 -4.15 5.32
N GLY A 124 3.12 -3.32 5.92
CA GLY A 124 1.67 -3.46 5.88
C GLY A 124 1.13 -3.37 4.45
N ASP A 125 1.53 -2.36 3.68
CA ASP A 125 1.06 -2.25 2.29
C ASP A 125 1.63 -3.37 1.41
N ALA A 126 2.93 -3.64 1.51
CA ALA A 126 3.55 -4.73 0.76
C ALA A 126 2.89 -6.10 1.06
N ALA A 127 2.60 -6.40 2.34
CA ALA A 127 1.98 -7.66 2.72
C ALA A 127 0.51 -7.73 2.28
N PHE A 128 -0.24 -6.65 2.44
CA PHE A 128 -1.67 -6.67 2.16
C PHE A 128 -1.98 -6.40 0.69
N SER A 129 -1.39 -5.39 0.05
CA SER A 129 -1.69 -5.09 -1.36
C SER A 129 -1.22 -6.20 -2.30
N LEU A 130 0.06 -6.61 -2.21
CA LEU A 130 0.55 -7.74 -3.00
C LEU A 130 -0.06 -9.07 -2.54
N GLY A 131 -0.14 -9.28 -1.22
CA GLY A 131 -0.65 -10.51 -0.65
C GLY A 131 -2.11 -10.77 -1.02
N MET A 132 -2.99 -9.78 -0.91
CA MET A 132 -4.40 -9.92 -1.30
C MET A 132 -4.58 -10.13 -2.80
N ALA A 133 -3.82 -9.40 -3.63
CA ALA A 133 -3.86 -9.63 -5.08
C ALA A 133 -3.47 -11.07 -5.44
N LEU A 134 -2.47 -11.64 -4.77
CA LEU A 134 -2.00 -13.00 -5.03
C LEU A 134 -2.93 -14.07 -4.44
N VAL A 135 -3.42 -13.90 -3.22
CA VAL A 135 -4.17 -14.92 -2.48
C VAL A 135 -5.65 -14.89 -2.83
N ALA A 136 -6.30 -13.73 -2.75
CA ALA A 136 -7.74 -13.58 -3.01
C ALA A 136 -8.08 -13.24 -4.46
N LYS A 137 -7.09 -12.89 -5.30
CA LYS A 137 -7.30 -12.30 -6.63
C LYS A 137 -8.09 -10.98 -6.55
N ALA A 138 -7.86 -10.21 -5.49
CA ALA A 138 -8.39 -8.86 -5.35
C ALA A 138 -7.63 -7.90 -6.28
N THR A 139 -8.28 -6.80 -6.65
CA THR A 139 -7.70 -5.76 -7.49
C THR A 139 -7.01 -4.71 -6.63
N ALA A 140 -5.70 -4.55 -6.78
CA ALA A 140 -4.98 -3.45 -6.13
C ALA A 140 -5.03 -2.21 -7.03
N ASN A 141 -5.69 -1.16 -6.54
CA ASN A 141 -5.78 0.15 -7.20
C ASN A 141 -4.79 1.09 -6.55
N CYS A 142 -3.90 1.69 -7.34
CA CYS A 142 -2.91 2.65 -6.85
C CYS A 142 -3.35 4.07 -7.20
N PRO A 143 -3.37 5.00 -6.24
CA PRO A 143 -3.63 6.41 -6.53
C PRO A 143 -2.50 7.00 -7.38
N GLU A 144 -2.81 8.06 -8.13
CA GLU A 144 -1.83 8.76 -8.96
C GLU A 144 -0.76 9.45 -8.10
N ASN A 145 -1.19 10.02 -6.98
CA ASN A 145 -0.32 10.68 -5.99
C ASN A 145 -1.02 10.77 -4.63
N PRO A 146 -0.32 11.14 -3.54
CA PRO A 146 -0.91 11.24 -2.20
C PRO A 146 -2.08 12.22 -2.09
N GLU A 147 -2.10 13.28 -2.89
CA GLU A 147 -3.16 14.29 -2.87
C GLU A 147 -4.47 13.79 -3.47
N THR A 148 -4.41 12.79 -4.37
CA THR A 148 -5.61 12.23 -5.01
C THR A 148 -6.31 11.17 -4.17
N VAL A 149 -5.66 10.60 -3.15
CA VAL A 149 -6.16 9.46 -2.34
C VAL A 149 -7.61 9.64 -1.89
N GLN A 150 -7.98 10.82 -1.38
CA GLN A 150 -9.36 11.04 -0.90
C GLN A 150 -10.39 11.12 -2.03
N ARG A 151 -9.98 11.58 -3.22
CA ARG A 151 -10.83 11.59 -4.42
C ARG A 151 -10.98 10.15 -4.90
N ASP A 152 -9.88 9.44 -5.00
CA ASP A 152 -9.82 8.07 -5.52
C ASP A 152 -10.62 7.12 -4.63
N LEU A 153 -10.55 7.27 -3.30
CA LEU A 153 -11.43 6.55 -2.35
C LEU A 153 -12.92 6.75 -2.65
N ARG A 154 -13.34 7.96 -3.04
CA ARG A 154 -14.75 8.26 -3.33
C ARG A 154 -15.17 7.77 -4.71
N GLU A 155 -14.28 7.86 -5.69
CA GLU A 155 -14.55 7.45 -7.07
C GLU A 155 -14.54 5.93 -7.22
N LEU A 156 -13.59 5.27 -6.57
CA LEU A 156 -13.45 3.83 -6.59
C LEU A 156 -14.48 3.13 -5.68
N GLY A 157 -14.70 3.65 -4.48
CA GLY A 157 -15.52 2.99 -3.46
C GLY A 157 -15.00 1.59 -3.12
N PRO A 158 -13.73 1.44 -2.70
CA PRO A 158 -13.12 0.12 -2.54
C PRO A 158 -13.83 -0.71 -1.49
N ASP A 159 -13.87 -2.05 -1.69
CA ASP A 159 -14.49 -3.00 -0.76
C ASP A 159 -13.74 -3.08 0.57
N ALA A 160 -12.42 -2.84 0.55
CA ALA A 160 -11.59 -2.82 1.74
C ALA A 160 -10.52 -1.73 1.70
N VAL A 161 -10.25 -1.11 2.86
CA VAL A 161 -9.23 -0.07 3.05
C VAL A 161 -8.48 -0.32 4.35
N LEU A 162 -7.16 -0.38 4.27
CA LEU A 162 -6.30 -0.33 5.45
C LEU A 162 -5.80 1.09 5.63
N ALA A 163 -6.06 1.69 6.79
CA ALA A 163 -5.57 3.02 7.08
C ALA A 163 -5.05 3.14 8.52
N PRO A 164 -3.92 3.84 8.73
CA PRO A 164 -3.49 4.22 10.07
C PRO A 164 -4.53 5.07 10.79
N PRO A 165 -4.59 5.04 12.13
CA PRO A 165 -5.58 5.80 12.92
C PRO A 165 -5.68 7.27 12.51
N ARG A 166 -4.55 7.92 12.24
CA ARG A 166 -4.49 9.33 11.82
C ARG A 166 -5.28 9.64 10.54
N ILE A 167 -5.37 8.69 9.63
CA ILE A 167 -6.16 8.89 8.39
C ILE A 167 -7.65 8.95 8.73
N TRP A 168 -8.12 8.06 9.60
CA TRP A 168 -9.52 8.05 10.07
C TRP A 168 -9.85 9.33 10.85
N GLU A 169 -8.94 9.79 11.73
CA GLU A 169 -9.09 11.06 12.46
C GLU A 169 -9.18 12.25 11.51
N ASN A 170 -8.34 12.31 10.49
CA ASN A 170 -8.38 13.38 9.49
C ASN A 170 -9.68 13.35 8.67
N MET A 171 -10.16 12.16 8.29
CA MET A 171 -11.44 12.02 7.60
C MET A 171 -12.60 12.50 8.47
N LEU A 172 -12.63 12.10 9.75
CA LEU A 172 -13.63 12.56 10.71
C LEU A 172 -13.60 14.08 10.87
N THR A 173 -12.42 14.67 11.07
CA THR A 173 -12.24 16.12 11.19
C THR A 173 -12.75 16.85 9.95
N THR A 174 -12.43 16.34 8.76
CA THR A 174 -12.90 16.91 7.50
C THR A 174 -14.43 16.84 7.39
N MET A 175 -15.04 15.74 7.81
CA MET A 175 -16.49 15.60 7.84
C MET A 175 -17.14 16.58 8.84
N GLN A 176 -16.55 16.77 10.03
CA GLN A 176 -17.04 17.69 11.04
C GLN A 176 -17.01 19.14 10.53
N VAL A 177 -15.89 19.59 9.99
CA VAL A 177 -15.74 20.94 9.40
C VAL A 177 -16.79 21.18 8.32
N LYS A 178 -16.94 20.24 7.37
CA LYS A 178 -17.97 20.34 6.32
C LYS A 178 -19.40 20.35 6.84
N THR A 179 -19.65 19.65 7.94
CA THR A 179 -20.95 19.61 8.60
C THR A 179 -21.24 20.94 9.30
N ASP A 180 -20.24 21.53 9.96
CA ASP A 180 -20.37 22.84 10.63
C ASP A 180 -20.64 23.96 9.65
N ASP A 181 -20.04 23.91 8.45
CA ASP A 181 -20.27 24.86 7.36
C ASP A 181 -21.57 24.60 6.58
N ALA A 182 -22.26 23.48 6.86
CA ALA A 182 -23.48 23.13 6.14
C ALA A 182 -24.70 23.89 6.67
N SER A 183 -25.77 23.95 5.84
CA SER A 183 -27.04 24.53 6.27
C SER A 183 -27.61 23.81 7.49
N PRO A 184 -28.42 24.48 8.34
CA PRO A 184 -28.99 23.86 9.56
C PRO A 184 -29.74 22.55 9.29
N LEU A 185 -30.43 22.46 8.16
CA LEU A 185 -31.15 21.25 7.77
C LEU A 185 -30.19 20.10 7.49
N LYS A 186 -29.15 20.34 6.69
CA LYS A 186 -28.12 19.32 6.38
C LYS A 186 -27.40 18.85 7.64
N ARG A 187 -27.03 19.78 8.53
CA ARG A 187 -26.39 19.46 9.81
C ARG A 187 -27.27 18.56 10.66
N ARG A 188 -28.54 18.92 10.85
CA ARG A 188 -29.50 18.12 11.63
C ARG A 188 -29.72 16.73 11.03
N THR A 189 -29.80 16.63 9.71
CA THR A 189 -29.91 15.35 9.02
C THR A 189 -28.67 14.49 9.25
N PHE A 190 -27.49 15.04 9.10
CA PHE A 190 -26.23 14.34 9.35
C PHE A 190 -26.13 13.84 10.80
N GLU A 191 -26.41 14.71 11.77
CA GLU A 191 -26.38 14.33 13.20
C GLU A 191 -27.37 13.21 13.53
N HIS A 192 -28.54 13.23 12.93
CA HIS A 192 -29.55 12.18 13.11
C HIS A 192 -29.03 10.82 12.60
N PHE A 193 -28.50 10.77 11.37
CA PHE A 193 -28.00 9.52 10.78
C PHE A 193 -26.72 9.05 11.45
N ARG A 194 -25.85 9.95 11.88
CA ARG A 194 -24.67 9.61 12.68
C ARG A 194 -25.06 8.94 13.99
N ALA A 195 -25.99 9.52 14.73
CA ALA A 195 -26.48 8.94 15.99
C ALA A 195 -27.19 7.58 15.77
N LEU A 196 -27.85 7.39 14.62
CA LEU A 196 -28.42 6.10 14.24
C LEU A 196 -27.32 5.07 13.98
N ALA A 197 -26.31 5.43 13.19
CA ALA A 197 -25.19 4.55 12.86
C ALA A 197 -24.44 4.11 14.13
N GLU A 198 -24.11 5.03 15.02
CA GLU A 198 -23.45 4.75 16.31
C GLU A 198 -24.25 3.73 17.14
N ARG A 199 -25.58 3.92 17.24
CA ARG A 199 -26.44 2.97 17.97
C ARG A 199 -26.50 1.58 17.31
N CYS A 200 -26.54 1.56 15.99
CA CYS A 200 -26.56 0.30 15.25
C CYS A 200 -25.27 -0.47 15.43
N GLU A 201 -24.13 0.24 15.43
CA GLU A 201 -22.81 -0.39 15.60
C GLU A 201 -22.62 -0.93 17.03
N LEU A 202 -23.04 -0.19 18.04
CA LEU A 202 -23.07 -0.69 19.43
C LEU A 202 -23.91 -1.97 19.55
N LYS A 203 -25.10 -2.00 18.93
CA LYS A 203 -25.93 -3.21 18.93
C LYS A 203 -25.23 -4.41 18.28
N ARG A 204 -24.56 -4.20 17.15
CA ARG A 204 -23.80 -5.27 16.47
C ARG A 204 -22.66 -5.77 17.33
N SER A 205 -21.92 -4.86 17.96
CA SER A 205 -20.82 -5.17 18.88
C SER A 205 -21.30 -6.01 20.08
N ASP A 206 -22.51 -5.76 20.56
CA ASP A 206 -23.14 -6.54 21.63
C ASP A 206 -23.77 -7.86 21.15
N GLY A 207 -23.59 -8.23 19.88
CA GLY A 207 -24.15 -9.44 19.28
C GLY A 207 -25.65 -9.38 18.98
N ASN A 208 -26.26 -8.18 19.01
CA ASN A 208 -27.68 -7.99 18.79
C ASN A 208 -27.99 -7.74 17.30
N ALA A 209 -29.10 -8.34 16.80
CA ALA A 209 -29.54 -8.10 15.44
C ALA A 209 -30.20 -6.72 15.31
N LEU A 210 -29.94 -6.05 14.17
CA LEU A 210 -30.60 -4.80 13.81
C LEU A 210 -32.05 -5.06 13.37
N SER A 211 -32.97 -4.18 13.78
CA SER A 211 -34.36 -4.16 13.29
C SER A 211 -34.39 -3.77 11.79
N ILE A 212 -35.50 -4.07 11.13
CA ILE A 212 -35.73 -3.70 9.72
C ILE A 212 -35.61 -2.18 9.52
N VAL A 213 -36.12 -1.38 10.45
CA VAL A 213 -36.07 0.09 10.38
C VAL A 213 -34.65 0.60 10.49
N GLU A 214 -33.83 0.02 11.37
CA GLU A 214 -32.42 0.37 11.51
C GLU A 214 -31.61 -0.02 10.25
N ARG A 215 -31.90 -1.16 9.64
CA ARG A 215 -31.25 -1.58 8.38
C ARG A 215 -31.61 -0.64 7.23
N LEU A 216 -32.86 -0.25 7.10
CA LEU A 216 -33.30 0.71 6.08
C LEU A 216 -32.69 2.11 6.31
N GLY A 217 -32.60 2.54 7.57
CA GLY A 217 -31.97 3.82 7.92
C GLY A 217 -30.45 3.89 7.66
N LEU A 218 -29.76 2.75 7.62
CA LEU A 218 -28.34 2.68 7.25
C LEU A 218 -28.11 2.58 5.73
N ALA A 219 -29.14 2.29 4.95
CA ALA A 219 -29.05 2.14 3.49
C ALA A 219 -29.32 3.47 2.74
N VAL A 220 -29.60 4.57 3.46
CA VAL A 220 -29.80 5.93 2.95
C VAL A 220 -28.52 6.74 3.04
#